data_8102e7b136a83b6b5fc4fb5bf5569e88
#
_entry.id   8102e7b136a83b6b5fc4fb5bf5569e88
#
_cell.length_a   1.000
_cell.length_b   1.000
_cell.length_c   1.000
_cell.angle_alpha   90.00
_cell.angle_beta   90.00
_cell.angle_gamma   90.00
#
_symmetry.space_group_name_H-M   'P 1'
#
loop_
_entity.id
_entity.type
_entity.pdbx_description
1 polymer ?
#
loop_
_entity_poly.entity_id
_entity_poly.type
_entity_poly.pdbx_seq_one_letter_code
_entity_poly.pdbx_strand_id
1 'polypeptide(L)'
;MKSGRRGGQNWAPSRQAPASAESDVALRHVRRAEELFRRKAKEPLTLAEAAACAGCSVRALQLAFRRCRGMTPMAALRRMRLEAARAGLADGPTSIRAIAAAYRFTNPGRFARLFKEVFGQSPSELRQAQDRTTG
;
A
#
# COMPACT_ATOMS: atom_id res chain seq x y z
N MET A 1 -38.66 -8.99 -8.11
CA MET A 1 -37.97 -9.23 -8.43
C MET A 1 -37.26 -8.73 -8.81
N LYS A 2 -37.21 -8.71 -8.32
CA LYS A 2 -36.29 -8.75 -8.42
C LYS A 2 -35.56 -8.13 -8.88
N SER A 3 -36.05 -7.95 -8.62
CA SER A 3 -35.14 -7.76 -8.92
C SER A 3 -34.39 -7.04 -9.04
N GLY A 4 -34.74 -6.76 -8.59
CA GLY A 4 -33.92 -6.62 -8.64
C GLY A 4 -33.15 -6.05 -8.44
N ARG A 5 -33.27 -6.18 -8.27
CA ARG A 5 -32.46 -6.30 -8.08
C ARG A 5 -31.53 -5.78 -8.18
N ARG A 6 -31.98 -5.65 -7.86
CA ARG A 6 -31.19 -5.83 -7.79
C ARG A 6 -30.36 -5.25 -7.73
N GLY A 7 -31.23 -4.95 -7.28
CA GLY A 7 -30.57 -5.03 -7.18
C GLY A 7 -29.94 -4.65 -6.72
N GLY A 8 -30.48 -4.39 -6.30
CA GLY A 8 -29.99 -4.53 -5.94
C GLY A 8 -29.43 -4.30 -5.33
N GLN A 9 -29.47 -4.42 -4.89
CA GLN A 9 -29.07 -4.85 -4.35
C GLN A 9 -28.35 -4.60 -3.93
N ASN A 10 -29.00 -4.28 -3.71
CA ASN A 10 -28.47 -4.69 -3.30
C ASN A 10 -27.85 -4.53 -2.88
N TRP A 11 -28.26 -4.49 -2.50
CA TRP A 11 -27.76 -5.14 -2.09
C TRP A 11 -27.51 -5.25 -1.41
N ALA A 12 -27.93 -5.39 -1.16
CA ALA A 12 -27.95 -6.11 -0.60
C ALA A 12 -27.45 -6.38 0.01
N PRO A 13 -27.34 -6.71 0.39
CA PRO A 13 -26.82 -7.17 0.84
C PRO A 13 -26.59 -7.49 1.55
N SER A 14 -26.50 -7.19 1.62
CA SER A 14 -26.12 -7.87 2.63
C SER A 14 -26.60 -9.19 2.95
N ARG A 15 -27.25 -9.48 2.92
CA ARG A 15 -27.79 -10.76 3.12
C ARG A 15 -26.84 -11.92 2.85
N GLN A 16 -25.81 -11.72 2.25
CA GLN A 16 -24.85 -12.79 2.03
C GLN A 16 -23.93 -12.90 3.22
N ALA A 17 -24.44 -13.44 4.31
CA ALA A 17 -23.69 -13.57 5.54
C ALA A 17 -22.34 -14.27 5.36
N PRO A 18 -22.26 -15.44 4.65
CA PRO A 18 -20.95 -16.07 4.43
C PRO A 18 -19.98 -15.15 3.67
N ALA A 19 -20.46 -14.47 2.64
CA ALA A 19 -19.61 -13.56 1.86
C ALA A 19 -19.17 -12.36 2.71
N SER A 20 -20.08 -11.83 3.55
CA SER A 20 -19.74 -10.73 4.46
C SER A 20 -18.70 -11.17 5.49
N ALA A 21 -18.85 -12.37 6.04
CA ALA A 21 -17.91 -12.89 7.02
C ALA A 21 -16.54 -13.10 6.40
N GLU A 22 -16.50 -13.64 5.19
CA GLU A 22 -15.24 -13.82 4.46
C GLU A 22 -14.56 -12.50 4.17
N SER A 23 -15.35 -11.50 3.76
CA SER A 23 -14.83 -10.16 3.49
C SER A 23 -14.27 -9.51 4.74
N ASP A 24 -14.95 -9.70 5.89
CA ASP A 24 -14.48 -9.16 7.16
C ASP A 24 -13.18 -9.79 7.59
N VAL A 25 -13.04 -11.10 7.43
CA VAL A 25 -11.80 -11.80 7.75
C VAL A 25 -10.67 -11.33 6.83
N ALA A 26 -10.95 -11.23 5.54
CA ALA A 26 -9.97 -10.75 4.57
C ALA A 26 -9.50 -9.34 4.93
N LEU A 27 -10.42 -8.46 5.27
CA LEU A 27 -10.08 -7.10 5.62
C LEU A 27 -9.23 -7.03 6.89
N ARG A 28 -9.53 -7.88 7.89
CA ARG A 28 -8.70 -7.94 9.08
C ARG A 28 -7.28 -8.37 8.75
N HIS A 29 -7.12 -9.37 7.88
CA HIS A 29 -5.80 -9.81 7.45
C HIS A 29 -5.04 -8.67 6.76
N VAL A 30 -5.73 -7.95 5.87
CA VAL A 30 -5.13 -6.83 5.15
C VAL A 30 -4.69 -5.73 6.13
N ARG A 31 -5.57 -5.36 7.06
CA ARG A 31 -5.27 -4.30 8.02
C ARG A 31 -4.09 -4.64 8.93
N ARG A 32 -3.99 -5.89 9.35
CA ARG A 32 -2.86 -6.32 10.17
C ARG A 32 -1.55 -6.25 9.40
N ALA A 33 -1.57 -6.67 8.14
CA ALA A 33 -0.39 -6.58 7.31
C ALA A 33 -0.01 -5.11 7.05
N GLU A 34 -0.99 -4.26 6.75
CA GLU A 34 -0.74 -2.84 6.53
C GLU A 34 -0.15 -2.16 7.77
N GLU A 35 -0.61 -2.55 8.94
CA GLU A 35 -0.05 -2.04 10.18
C GLU A 35 1.42 -2.42 10.33
N LEU A 36 1.75 -3.67 10.01
CA LEU A 36 3.13 -4.13 10.02
C LEU A 36 3.97 -3.35 9.00
N PHE A 37 3.43 -3.12 7.81
CA PHE A 37 4.11 -2.37 6.76
C PHE A 37 4.46 -0.96 7.24
N ARG A 38 3.54 -0.29 7.91
CA ARG A 38 3.77 1.05 8.43
C ARG A 38 4.87 1.06 9.48
N ARG A 39 4.83 0.10 10.40
CA ARG A 39 5.83 0.03 11.47
C ARG A 39 7.22 -0.30 10.96
N LYS A 40 7.28 -1.12 9.91
CA LYS A 40 8.56 -1.64 9.43
C LYS A 40 8.88 -1.24 8.00
N ALA A 41 8.44 -0.06 7.59
CA ALA A 41 8.65 0.40 6.23
C ALA A 41 10.13 0.49 5.86
N LYS A 42 11.01 0.75 6.82
CA LYS A 42 12.44 0.88 6.58
C LYS A 42 13.22 -0.43 6.77
N GLU A 43 12.51 -1.50 7.11
CA GLU A 43 13.13 -2.79 7.39
C GLU A 43 12.83 -3.79 6.28
N PRO A 44 13.69 -4.80 6.11
CA PRO A 44 13.36 -5.86 5.15
C PRO A 44 12.14 -6.63 5.64
N LEU A 45 11.23 -6.92 4.74
CA LEU A 45 10.02 -7.66 5.04
C LEU A 45 9.77 -8.69 3.95
N THR A 46 9.42 -9.90 4.36
CA THR A 46 9.04 -10.94 3.42
C THR A 46 7.53 -11.13 3.44
N LEU A 47 7.02 -11.70 2.37
CA LEU A 47 5.61 -12.04 2.28
C LEU A 47 5.21 -13.03 3.37
N ALA A 48 6.09 -13.97 3.70
CA ALA A 48 5.83 -14.94 4.76
C ALA A 48 5.68 -14.25 6.12
N GLU A 49 6.52 -13.26 6.40
CA GLU A 49 6.43 -12.50 7.65
C GLU A 49 5.12 -11.73 7.73
N ALA A 50 4.70 -11.13 6.61
CA ALA A 50 3.45 -10.41 6.56
C ALA A 50 2.26 -11.32 6.82
N ALA A 51 2.26 -12.51 6.21
CA ALA A 51 1.19 -13.48 6.39
C ALA A 51 1.14 -13.97 7.84
N ALA A 52 2.30 -14.26 8.42
CA ALA A 52 2.38 -14.71 9.82
C ALA A 52 1.82 -13.65 10.76
N CYS A 53 2.19 -12.39 10.53
CA CYS A 53 1.69 -11.27 11.34
C CYS A 53 0.17 -11.12 11.19
N ALA A 54 -0.34 -11.31 9.99
CA ALA A 54 -1.77 -11.22 9.72
C ALA A 54 -2.55 -12.41 10.28
N GLY A 55 -1.85 -13.51 10.60
CA GLY A 55 -2.47 -14.70 11.14
C GLY A 55 -3.09 -15.60 10.08
N CYS A 56 -2.50 -15.61 8.89
CA CYS A 56 -3.04 -16.43 7.79
C CYS A 56 -1.91 -16.94 6.92
N SER A 57 -2.27 -17.79 5.94
CA SER A 57 -1.31 -18.29 4.98
C SER A 57 -0.94 -17.19 3.97
N VAL A 58 0.19 -17.39 3.29
CA VAL A 58 0.60 -16.50 2.20
C VAL A 58 -0.50 -16.39 1.15
N ARG A 59 -1.07 -17.52 0.75
CA ARG A 59 -2.13 -17.53 -0.26
C ARG A 59 -3.35 -16.75 0.21
N ALA A 60 -3.74 -16.93 1.47
CA ALA A 60 -4.89 -16.19 2.01
C ALA A 60 -4.63 -14.69 2.02
N LEU A 61 -3.41 -14.31 2.37
CA LEU A 61 -3.07 -12.88 2.37
C LEU A 61 -3.08 -12.30 0.97
N GLN A 62 -2.56 -13.03 -0.01
CA GLN A 62 -2.57 -12.59 -1.40
C GLN A 62 -3.99 -12.38 -1.90
N LEU A 63 -4.89 -13.34 -1.61
CA LEU A 63 -6.28 -13.23 -2.02
C LEU A 63 -6.98 -12.08 -1.30
N ALA A 64 -6.68 -11.89 -0.02
CA ALA A 64 -7.27 -10.81 0.76
C ALA A 64 -6.88 -9.43 0.20
N PHE A 65 -5.60 -9.23 -0.12
CA PHE A 65 -5.16 -7.96 -0.70
C PHE A 65 -5.79 -7.72 -2.07
N ARG A 66 -5.87 -8.76 -2.89
CA ARG A 66 -6.49 -8.59 -4.21
C ARG A 66 -7.96 -8.22 -4.08
N ARG A 67 -8.65 -8.86 -3.14
CA ARG A 67 -10.07 -8.56 -2.90
C ARG A 67 -10.28 -7.16 -2.33
N CYS A 68 -9.49 -6.80 -1.33
CA CYS A 68 -9.72 -5.56 -0.59
C CYS A 68 -9.02 -4.34 -1.17
N ARG A 69 -7.89 -4.53 -1.86
CA ARG A 69 -7.06 -3.42 -2.35
C ARG A 69 -6.76 -3.49 -3.84
N GLY A 70 -7.10 -4.59 -4.50
CA GLY A 70 -6.84 -4.73 -5.93
C GLY A 70 -5.37 -4.87 -6.29
N MET A 71 -4.53 -5.26 -5.35
CA MET A 71 -3.10 -5.39 -5.59
C MET A 71 -2.51 -6.49 -4.71
N THR A 72 -1.27 -6.87 -4.97
CA THR A 72 -0.58 -7.87 -4.15
C THR A 72 -0.09 -7.22 -2.86
N PRO A 73 0.15 -8.02 -1.80
CA PRO A 73 0.70 -7.46 -0.55
C PRO A 73 2.02 -6.73 -0.75
N MET A 74 2.91 -7.27 -1.58
CA MET A 74 4.22 -6.63 -1.78
C MET A 74 4.11 -5.35 -2.59
N ALA A 75 3.15 -5.27 -3.52
CA ALA A 75 2.87 -4.02 -4.22
C ALA A 75 2.35 -2.96 -3.26
N ALA A 76 1.51 -3.38 -2.31
CA ALA A 76 1.01 -2.47 -1.28
C ALA A 76 2.13 -1.96 -0.38
N LEU A 77 3.05 -2.84 0.00
CA LEU A 77 4.22 -2.45 0.80
C LEU A 77 5.07 -1.43 0.04
N ARG A 78 5.32 -1.70 -1.24
CA ARG A 78 6.10 -0.78 -2.06
C ARG A 78 5.43 0.59 -2.14
N ARG A 79 4.12 0.61 -2.32
CA ARG A 79 3.37 1.86 -2.36
C ARG A 79 3.48 2.62 -1.05
N MET A 80 3.36 1.93 0.07
CA MET A 80 3.49 2.57 1.38
C MET A 80 4.88 3.12 1.61
N ARG A 81 5.90 2.41 1.11
CA ARG A 81 7.27 2.91 1.18
C ARG A 81 7.46 4.17 0.35
N LEU A 82 6.83 4.23 -0.82
CA LEU A 82 6.88 5.44 -1.66
C LEU A 82 6.20 6.61 -0.97
N GLU A 83 5.05 6.36 -0.35
CA GLU A 83 4.33 7.42 0.38
C GLU A 83 5.14 7.94 1.56
N ALA A 84 5.76 7.04 2.30
CA ALA A 84 6.60 7.44 3.43
C ALA A 84 7.84 8.20 2.96
N ALA A 85 8.44 7.76 1.85
CA ALA A 85 9.58 8.46 1.27
C ALA A 85 9.20 9.87 0.82
N ARG A 86 8.01 10.02 0.24
CA ARG A 86 7.51 11.33 -0.17
C ARG A 86 7.40 12.26 1.03
N ALA A 87 6.85 11.77 2.13
CA ALA A 87 6.75 12.55 3.36
C ALA A 87 8.13 12.94 3.87
N GLY A 88 9.10 12.01 3.81
CA GLY A 88 10.46 12.29 4.23
C GLY A 88 11.15 13.36 3.39
N LEU A 89 10.85 13.38 2.08
CA LEU A 89 11.39 14.41 1.20
C LEU A 89 10.84 15.79 1.55
N ALA A 90 9.58 15.84 1.97
CA ALA A 90 8.93 17.09 2.34
C ALA A 90 9.44 17.64 3.67
N ASP A 91 9.86 16.76 4.58
CA ASP A 91 10.16 17.13 5.96
C ASP A 91 11.57 17.65 6.19
N GLY A 92 12.46 17.58 5.22
CA GLY A 92 13.82 18.03 5.51
C GLY A 92 14.77 17.94 4.33
N PRO A 93 16.06 18.24 4.62
CA PRO A 93 17.07 18.35 3.58
C PRO A 93 17.74 17.04 3.19
N THR A 94 17.29 15.91 3.72
CA THR A 94 17.87 14.61 3.42
C THR A 94 17.86 14.37 1.91
N SER A 95 18.96 13.87 1.38
CA SER A 95 19.07 13.66 -0.06
C SER A 95 18.06 12.63 -0.55
N ILE A 96 17.64 12.78 -1.80
CA ILE A 96 16.72 11.85 -2.44
C ILE A 96 17.31 10.43 -2.39
N ARG A 97 18.60 10.31 -2.66
CA ARG A 97 19.27 9.00 -2.64
C ARG A 97 19.22 8.35 -1.26
N ALA A 98 19.46 9.14 -0.21
CA ALA A 98 19.44 8.62 1.15
C ALA A 98 18.02 8.18 1.55
N ILE A 99 17.02 8.94 1.16
CA ILE A 99 15.63 8.57 1.44
C ILE A 99 15.25 7.30 0.71
N ALA A 100 15.60 7.19 -0.58
CA ALA A 100 15.31 5.99 -1.34
C ALA A 100 15.93 4.76 -0.65
N ALA A 101 17.19 4.88 -0.24
CA ALA A 101 17.88 3.78 0.42
C ALA A 101 17.24 3.42 1.76
N ALA A 102 16.83 4.44 2.52
CA ALA A 102 16.20 4.22 3.83
C ALA A 102 14.90 3.40 3.69
N TYR A 103 14.18 3.58 2.59
CA TYR A 103 12.94 2.85 2.35
C TYR A 103 13.13 1.64 1.45
N ARG A 104 14.35 1.12 1.38
CA ARG A 104 14.68 -0.16 0.75
C ARG A 104 14.67 -0.13 -0.78
N PHE A 105 14.80 1.04 -1.38
CA PHE A 105 14.95 1.16 -2.83
C PHE A 105 16.43 1.22 -3.15
N THR A 106 16.98 0.11 -3.64
CA THR A 106 18.42 -0.02 -3.91
C THR A 106 18.83 0.65 -5.21
N ASN A 107 17.88 0.89 -6.10
CA ASN A 107 18.17 1.50 -7.41
C ASN A 107 17.49 2.87 -7.47
N PRO A 108 18.26 3.98 -7.43
CA PRO A 108 17.65 5.32 -7.44
C PRO A 108 16.84 5.61 -8.70
N GLY A 109 17.25 5.10 -9.84
CA GLY A 109 16.51 5.30 -11.09
C GLY A 109 15.15 4.62 -11.04
N ARG A 110 15.12 3.40 -10.52
CA ARG A 110 13.86 2.69 -10.36
C ARG A 110 12.95 3.39 -9.36
N PHE A 111 13.52 3.88 -8.26
CA PHE A 111 12.77 4.64 -7.26
C PHE A 111 12.12 5.87 -7.91
N ALA A 112 12.89 6.63 -8.68
CA ALA A 112 12.37 7.83 -9.33
C ALA A 112 11.23 7.50 -10.29
N ARG A 113 11.37 6.43 -11.05
CA ARG A 113 10.34 6.01 -12.01
C ARG A 113 9.06 5.57 -11.30
N LEU A 114 9.18 4.73 -10.27
CA LEU A 114 8.03 4.27 -9.49
C LEU A 114 7.34 5.44 -8.78
N PHE A 115 8.13 6.36 -8.24
CA PHE A 115 7.63 7.56 -7.58
C PHE A 115 6.80 8.40 -8.54
N LYS A 116 7.33 8.62 -9.74
CA LYS A 116 6.62 9.41 -10.75
C LYS A 116 5.34 8.72 -11.20
N GLU A 117 5.35 7.39 -11.33
CA GLU A 117 4.14 6.66 -11.69
C GLU A 117 3.03 6.84 -10.67
N VAL A 118 3.39 6.88 -9.39
CA VAL A 118 2.39 6.98 -8.32
C VAL A 118 1.95 8.42 -8.09
N PHE A 119 2.89 9.36 -8.09
CA PHE A 119 2.61 10.74 -7.66
C PHE A 119 2.57 11.76 -8.78
N GLY A 120 2.84 11.36 -10.01
CA GLY A 120 2.78 12.26 -11.16
C GLY A 120 3.99 13.13 -11.36
N GLN A 121 4.94 13.12 -10.43
CA GLN A 121 6.18 13.89 -10.56
C GLN A 121 7.31 13.09 -9.92
N SER A 122 8.53 13.35 -10.38
CA SER A 122 9.71 12.68 -9.85
C SER A 122 10.10 13.28 -8.49
N PRO A 123 10.92 12.56 -7.70
CA PRO A 123 11.43 13.14 -6.45
C PRO A 123 12.16 14.47 -6.67
N SER A 124 12.94 14.57 -7.76
CA SER A 124 13.65 15.80 -8.08
C SER A 124 12.69 16.94 -8.39
N GLU A 125 11.65 16.66 -9.17
CA GLU A 125 10.65 17.67 -9.50
C GLU A 125 9.91 18.13 -8.25
N LEU A 126 9.58 17.21 -7.37
CA LEU A 126 8.93 17.56 -6.11
C LEU A 126 9.83 18.49 -5.28
N ARG A 127 11.11 18.15 -5.15
CA ARG A 127 12.05 18.92 -4.37
C ARG A 127 12.27 20.31 -4.97
N GLN A 128 12.35 20.40 -6.30
CA GLN A 128 12.46 21.70 -6.98
C GLN A 128 11.24 22.57 -6.72
N ALA A 129 10.05 21.98 -6.74
CA ALA A 129 8.84 22.73 -6.47
C ALA A 129 8.81 23.25 -5.03
N GLN A 130 9.28 22.44 -4.07
CA GLN A 130 9.37 22.86 -2.67
C GLN A 130 10.36 23.99 -2.50
N ASP A 131 11.52 23.93 -3.16
CA ASP A 131 12.53 24.97 -3.09
C ASP A 131 12.00 26.30 -3.64
N ARG A 132 11.27 26.25 -4.76
CA ARG A 132 10.67 27.44 -5.33
C ARG A 132 9.62 28.06 -4.40
N THR A 133 8.86 27.21 -3.72
CA THR A 133 7.83 27.69 -2.79
C THR A 133 8.45 28.32 -1.56
N THR A 134 9.56 27.76 -1.10
CA THR A 134 10.23 28.22 0.12
C THR A 134 11.11 29.43 -0.16
N GLY A 135 11.69 29.43 -1.33
CA GLY A 135 12.60 30.50 -1.72
C GLY A 135 11.85 31.71 -2.19
#